data_db3324150d34632769aada4f1c1dafb5
#
_entry.id   db3324150d34632769aada4f1c1dafb5
#
_cell.length_a   1.000
_cell.length_b   1.000
_cell.length_c   1.000
_cell.angle_alpha   90.00
_cell.angle_beta   90.00
_cell.angle_gamma   90.00
#
_symmetry.space_group_name_H-M   'P 1'
#
loop_
_entity.id
_entity.type
_entity.pdbx_description
1 polymer ?
#
loop_
_entity_poly.entity_id
_entity_poly.type
_entity_poly.pdbx_seq_one_letter_code
_entity_poly.pdbx_strand_id
1 'polypeptide(L)'
;MLLHLRKFLPALLLLVASPWVSAATQFVVAGGTYSSGGYTYPEIGFNPPHITVNVGDTVTFQNAGGTHNVASDDGTSFRCANGCDGSGGNGNPSDAQWNGSITITPAMAGHTFGYHCEIHGSMGMVGTIVVNGTATGTNVPITPGFTGAWYDPNQSGHGIFLEVIPNGQLLAWWFTFAPDGTQAWFGNVGAIDTATNTATVEALKAQGGAWIPNFNAANVTQPVWGSLVFSFTDCNHGRVDFNSSVAGWGQGHMDLTRITQIDTLSCP
;
A
#
# COMPACT_ATOMS: atom_id res chain seq x y z
N MET A 1 64.43 29.73 6.90
CA MET A 1 63.79 28.81 7.82
C MET A 1 62.39 29.38 8.11
N LEU A 2 61.42 29.11 7.22
CA LEU A 2 60.03 29.61 7.32
C LEU A 2 59.15 28.54 7.92
N LEU A 3 58.58 28.80 9.11
CA LEU A 3 57.60 27.95 9.79
C LEU A 3 56.23 28.18 9.16
N HIS A 4 55.63 27.16 8.56
CA HIS A 4 54.25 27.19 8.10
C HIS A 4 53.33 26.80 9.26
N LEU A 5 52.58 27.77 9.79
CA LEU A 5 51.51 27.59 10.77
C LEU A 5 50.28 27.05 10.04
N ARG A 6 49.96 25.76 10.21
CA ARG A 6 48.68 25.18 9.76
C ARG A 6 47.57 25.58 10.74
N LYS A 7 46.64 26.41 10.29
CA LYS A 7 45.41 26.72 11.01
C LYS A 7 44.48 25.52 10.94
N PHE A 8 44.22 24.84 12.07
CA PHE A 8 43.13 23.88 12.22
C PHE A 8 41.83 24.65 12.40
N LEU A 9 40.88 24.52 11.45
CA LEU A 9 39.48 24.90 11.67
C LEU A 9 38.80 23.77 12.43
N PRO A 10 38.08 24.04 13.54
CA PRO A 10 37.25 23.00 14.17
C PRO A 10 36.01 22.76 13.31
N ALA A 11 35.79 21.51 12.91
CA ALA A 11 34.56 21.08 12.29
C ALA A 11 33.41 21.16 13.31
N LEU A 12 32.46 22.05 13.08
CA LEU A 12 31.25 22.18 13.88
C LEU A 12 30.33 21.01 13.51
N LEU A 13 30.26 20.01 14.39
CA LEU A 13 29.31 18.88 14.27
C LEU A 13 27.93 19.39 14.61
N LEU A 14 27.07 19.66 13.60
CA LEU A 14 25.67 19.94 13.78
C LEU A 14 24.96 18.62 14.18
N LEU A 15 24.69 18.46 15.47
CA LEU A 15 23.76 17.45 15.95
C LEU A 15 22.34 17.85 15.49
N VAL A 16 21.84 17.19 14.44
CA VAL A 16 20.45 17.26 14.06
C VAL A 16 19.66 16.42 15.08
N ALA A 17 19.03 17.08 16.06
CA ALA A 17 18.11 16.44 16.96
C ALA A 17 16.86 16.06 16.14
N SER A 18 16.67 14.75 15.86
CA SER A 18 15.43 14.24 15.31
C SER A 18 14.31 14.47 16.34
N PRO A 19 13.19 15.09 15.96
CA PRO A 19 12.05 15.21 16.89
C PRO A 19 11.57 13.80 17.24
N TRP A 20 11.50 13.52 18.53
CA TRP A 20 10.89 12.30 19.05
C TRP A 20 9.39 12.41 18.79
N VAL A 21 8.86 11.64 17.83
CA VAL A 21 7.42 11.48 17.66
C VAL A 21 6.96 10.52 18.75
N SER A 22 6.17 11.02 19.68
CA SER A 22 5.54 10.19 20.72
C SER A 22 4.43 9.37 20.05
N ALA A 23 4.37 8.07 20.32
CA ALA A 23 3.28 7.21 19.89
C ALA A 23 1.95 7.74 20.45
N ALA A 24 0.96 7.93 19.58
CA ALA A 24 -0.38 8.38 19.91
C ALA A 24 -1.38 7.23 19.88
N THR A 25 -2.50 7.37 20.60
CA THR A 25 -3.63 6.44 20.47
C THR A 25 -4.77 7.16 19.77
N GLN A 26 -5.26 6.57 18.69
CA GLN A 26 -6.45 7.01 17.96
C GLN A 26 -7.60 6.06 18.28
N PHE A 27 -8.79 6.61 18.45
CA PHE A 27 -9.98 5.83 18.72
C PHE A 27 -10.94 5.90 17.54
N VAL A 28 -11.52 4.74 17.18
CA VAL A 28 -12.59 4.61 16.19
C VAL A 28 -13.74 3.88 16.85
N VAL A 29 -14.88 4.52 16.94
CA VAL A 29 -16.09 3.96 17.54
C VAL A 29 -16.94 3.28 16.46
N ALA A 30 -17.30 2.03 16.66
CA ALA A 30 -18.22 1.26 15.83
C ALA A 30 -19.62 1.32 16.41
N GLY A 31 -20.61 1.66 15.60
CA GLY A 31 -22.00 1.71 16.02
C GLY A 31 -22.30 2.78 17.05
N GLY A 32 -23.30 2.51 17.87
CA GLY A 32 -23.83 3.45 18.86
C GLY A 32 -25.26 3.87 18.53
N THR A 33 -25.62 5.08 18.97
CA THR A 33 -26.95 5.66 18.71
C THR A 33 -26.83 7.14 18.42
N TYR A 34 -27.68 7.64 17.54
CA TYR A 34 -27.90 9.08 17.36
C TYR A 34 -29.38 9.44 17.60
N SER A 35 -29.65 10.67 18.02
CA SER A 35 -31.00 11.15 18.27
C SER A 35 -31.43 12.22 17.27
N SER A 36 -32.62 12.07 16.70
CA SER A 36 -33.23 13.04 15.80
C SER A 36 -34.74 13.10 16.00
N GLY A 37 -35.28 14.30 16.04
CA GLY A 37 -36.73 14.51 16.23
C GLY A 37 -37.33 13.92 17.51
N GLY A 38 -36.53 13.75 18.58
CA GLY A 38 -36.94 13.13 19.84
C GLY A 38 -36.91 11.58 19.83
N TYR A 39 -36.43 10.98 18.79
CA TYR A 39 -36.26 9.53 18.67
C TYR A 39 -34.76 9.16 18.64
N THR A 40 -34.45 7.99 19.19
CA THR A 40 -33.08 7.41 19.16
C THR A 40 -33.01 6.31 18.11
N TYR A 41 -32.04 6.39 17.25
CA TYR A 41 -31.81 5.46 16.14
C TYR A 41 -30.45 4.78 16.34
N PRO A 42 -30.30 3.51 15.95
CA PRO A 42 -29.00 2.86 15.88
C PRO A 42 -28.13 3.54 14.82
N GLU A 43 -26.86 3.78 15.14
CA GLU A 43 -25.87 4.26 14.18
C GLU A 43 -25.21 3.05 13.51
N ILE A 44 -25.23 3.04 12.18
CA ILE A 44 -24.51 2.06 11.36
C ILE A 44 -23.36 2.80 10.70
N GLY A 45 -22.23 2.87 11.41
CA GLY A 45 -21.06 3.63 10.95
C GLY A 45 -19.86 3.49 11.87
N PHE A 46 -18.73 3.98 11.39
CA PHE A 46 -17.53 4.22 12.20
C PHE A 46 -17.37 5.72 12.45
N ASN A 47 -16.91 6.09 13.64
CA ASN A 47 -16.72 7.49 14.01
C ASN A 47 -15.37 7.67 14.75
N PRO A 48 -14.41 8.44 14.20
CA PRO A 48 -14.38 8.90 12.81
C PRO A 48 -14.20 7.75 11.80
N PRO A 49 -14.76 7.84 10.59
CA PRO A 49 -14.59 6.79 9.58
C PRO A 49 -13.21 6.83 8.91
N HIS A 50 -12.56 7.99 8.91
CA HIS A 50 -11.25 8.19 8.29
C HIS A 50 -10.28 8.77 9.30
N ILE A 51 -9.14 8.10 9.48
CA ILE A 51 -8.07 8.55 10.37
C ILE A 51 -6.73 8.55 9.63
N THR A 52 -5.83 9.42 10.10
CA THR A 52 -4.44 9.45 9.68
C THR A 52 -3.55 9.22 10.89
N VAL A 53 -2.62 8.29 10.79
CA VAL A 53 -1.76 7.83 11.88
C VAL A 53 -0.30 7.78 11.45
N ASN A 54 0.61 7.63 12.40
CA ASN A 54 2.03 7.47 12.17
C ASN A 54 2.49 6.08 12.63
N VAL A 55 3.62 5.62 12.11
CA VAL A 55 4.28 4.41 12.62
C VAL A 55 4.54 4.55 14.12
N GLY A 56 4.19 3.51 14.88
CA GLY A 56 4.26 3.47 16.33
C GLY A 56 2.94 3.85 17.03
N ASP A 57 2.01 4.50 16.34
CA ASP A 57 0.68 4.79 16.90
C ASP A 57 -0.13 3.53 17.14
N THR A 58 -1.13 3.63 18.00
CA THR A 58 -2.11 2.58 18.25
C THR A 58 -3.48 3.04 17.79
N VAL A 59 -4.18 2.23 17.00
CA VAL A 59 -5.59 2.44 16.66
C VAL A 59 -6.43 1.49 17.50
N THR A 60 -7.34 2.05 18.29
CA THR A 60 -8.27 1.28 19.13
C THR A 60 -9.68 1.42 18.60
N PHE A 61 -10.23 0.31 18.17
CA PHE A 61 -11.64 0.19 17.79
C PHE A 61 -12.47 -0.14 19.01
N GLN A 62 -13.61 0.51 19.15
CA GLN A 62 -14.53 0.33 20.29
C GLN A 62 -15.96 0.14 19.77
N ASN A 63 -16.65 -0.91 20.23
CA ASN A 63 -18.06 -1.07 19.94
C ASN A 63 -18.90 -0.32 20.96
N ALA A 64 -19.66 0.69 20.52
CA ALA A 64 -20.55 1.48 21.36
C ALA A 64 -21.99 0.94 21.39
N GLY A 65 -22.29 -0.09 20.61
CA GLY A 65 -23.60 -0.74 20.56
C GLY A 65 -23.95 -1.25 19.17
N GLY A 66 -24.72 -2.30 19.10
CA GLY A 66 -25.01 -3.04 17.90
C GLY A 66 -24.03 -4.17 17.65
N THR A 67 -24.36 -5.05 16.68
CA THR A 67 -23.53 -6.20 16.32
C THR A 67 -22.53 -5.78 15.26
N HIS A 68 -21.29 -5.51 15.65
CA HIS A 68 -20.25 -4.97 14.78
C HIS A 68 -18.92 -5.72 14.93
N ASN A 69 -18.11 -5.62 13.90
CA ASN A 69 -16.67 -5.88 13.91
C ASN A 69 -15.96 -4.86 13.00
N VAL A 70 -14.65 -4.99 12.89
CA VAL A 70 -13.81 -4.24 11.96
C VAL A 70 -12.93 -5.23 11.23
N ALA A 71 -13.08 -5.33 9.93
CA ALA A 71 -12.25 -6.19 9.08
C ALA A 71 -11.58 -5.34 8.01
N SER A 72 -10.27 -5.51 7.83
CA SER A 72 -9.54 -4.86 6.74
C SER A 72 -10.01 -5.41 5.39
N ASP A 73 -10.09 -4.53 4.38
CA ASP A 73 -10.59 -4.88 3.04
C ASP A 73 -9.66 -5.86 2.31
N ASP A 74 -8.38 -5.90 2.68
CA ASP A 74 -7.40 -6.87 2.18
C ASP A 74 -7.57 -8.27 2.78
N GLY A 75 -8.44 -8.42 3.80
CA GLY A 75 -8.74 -9.68 4.46
C GLY A 75 -7.64 -10.26 5.34
N THR A 76 -6.51 -9.53 5.51
CA THR A 76 -5.31 -10.07 6.16
C THR A 76 -4.68 -9.13 7.19
N SER A 77 -4.78 -7.81 7.03
CA SER A 77 -4.05 -6.86 7.88
C SER A 77 -4.57 -6.79 9.29
N PHE A 78 -5.89 -6.82 9.48
CA PHE A 78 -6.52 -6.89 10.81
C PHE A 78 -8.00 -7.29 10.73
N ARG A 79 -8.46 -7.94 11.79
CA ARG A 79 -9.86 -8.28 12.00
C ARG A 79 -10.14 -8.22 13.50
N CYS A 80 -10.99 -7.28 13.94
CA CYS A 80 -11.15 -6.90 15.33
C CYS A 80 -12.61 -6.99 15.78
N ALA A 81 -12.82 -7.71 16.88
CA ALA A 81 -13.95 -7.64 17.77
C ALA A 81 -13.55 -8.34 19.07
N ASN A 82 -13.66 -7.68 20.21
CA ASN A 82 -13.17 -8.18 21.49
C ASN A 82 -11.69 -8.60 21.42
N GLY A 83 -10.83 -7.69 21.00
CA GLY A 83 -9.46 -7.88 20.55
C GLY A 83 -9.36 -7.90 19.04
N CYS A 84 -8.14 -7.99 18.53
CA CYS A 84 -7.86 -8.21 17.10
C CYS A 84 -7.21 -9.57 16.91
N ASP A 85 -7.27 -10.12 15.69
CA ASP A 85 -6.56 -11.34 15.34
C ASP A 85 -5.06 -11.18 15.68
N GLY A 86 -4.51 -12.16 16.39
CA GLY A 86 -3.15 -12.08 16.93
C GLY A 86 -3.02 -11.40 18.29
N SER A 87 -4.08 -10.73 18.80
CA SER A 87 -4.09 -10.08 20.13
C SER A 87 -5.17 -10.64 21.08
N GLY A 88 -5.63 -11.87 20.84
CA GLY A 88 -6.57 -12.59 21.70
C GLY A 88 -8.05 -12.49 21.33
N GLY A 89 -8.42 -11.70 20.33
CA GLY A 89 -9.75 -11.65 19.74
C GLY A 89 -9.91 -12.62 18.57
N ASN A 90 -11.15 -12.95 18.23
CA ASN A 90 -11.46 -13.77 17.05
C ASN A 90 -12.00 -12.97 15.86
N GLY A 91 -12.17 -11.65 16.03
CA GLY A 91 -12.65 -10.72 15.01
C GLY A 91 -14.10 -10.95 14.54
N ASN A 92 -14.84 -11.91 15.10
CA ASN A 92 -16.22 -12.16 14.68
C ASN A 92 -17.15 -11.03 15.16
N PRO A 93 -18.13 -10.59 14.33
CA PRO A 93 -19.11 -9.60 14.76
C PRO A 93 -19.78 -9.95 16.08
N SER A 94 -19.87 -8.98 16.99
CA SER A 94 -20.41 -9.17 18.33
C SER A 94 -21.22 -7.96 18.76
N ASP A 95 -22.32 -8.18 19.50
CA ASP A 95 -23.17 -7.18 20.11
C ASP A 95 -22.68 -6.76 21.52
N ALA A 96 -21.71 -7.46 22.07
CA ALA A 96 -21.05 -7.04 23.29
C ALA A 96 -20.27 -5.73 23.09
N GLN A 97 -20.16 -4.92 24.15
CA GLN A 97 -19.16 -3.85 24.15
C GLN A 97 -17.76 -4.48 24.14
N TRP A 98 -16.98 -4.16 23.13
CA TRP A 98 -15.63 -4.70 22.97
C TRP A 98 -14.65 -3.61 22.55
N ASN A 99 -13.38 -3.87 22.78
CA ASN A 99 -12.25 -3.10 22.28
C ASN A 99 -11.28 -4.03 21.57
N GLY A 100 -10.74 -3.54 20.46
CA GLY A 100 -9.64 -4.19 19.76
C GLY A 100 -8.62 -3.13 19.33
N SER A 101 -7.34 -3.42 19.48
CA SER A 101 -6.28 -2.46 19.14
C SER A 101 -5.27 -3.08 18.19
N ILE A 102 -4.83 -2.25 17.23
CA ILE A 102 -3.70 -2.56 16.36
C ILE A 102 -2.59 -1.55 16.59
N THR A 103 -1.35 -2.01 16.55
CA THR A 103 -0.18 -1.13 16.55
C THR A 103 0.26 -0.91 15.11
N ILE A 104 0.47 0.34 14.73
CA ILE A 104 0.92 0.71 13.40
C ILE A 104 2.42 0.41 13.28
N THR A 105 2.73 -0.60 12.50
CA THR A 105 4.11 -1.08 12.31
C THR A 105 4.84 -0.31 11.19
N PRO A 106 6.18 -0.35 11.14
CA PRO A 106 6.93 0.24 10.02
C PRO A 106 6.53 -0.30 8.65
N ALA A 107 6.10 -1.56 8.57
CA ALA A 107 5.62 -2.15 7.31
C ALA A 107 4.31 -1.52 6.81
N MET A 108 3.55 -0.86 7.67
CA MET A 108 2.30 -0.19 7.33
C MET A 108 2.51 1.26 6.85
N ALA A 109 3.73 1.82 6.99
CA ALA A 109 4.02 3.21 6.62
C ALA A 109 3.74 3.47 5.14
N GLY A 110 3.08 4.59 4.85
CA GLY A 110 2.72 5.00 3.48
C GLY A 110 1.55 4.24 2.87
N HIS A 111 0.95 3.28 3.58
CA HIS A 111 -0.21 2.53 3.13
C HIS A 111 -1.52 3.17 3.57
N THR A 112 -2.58 2.89 2.81
CA THR A 112 -3.96 3.18 3.18
C THR A 112 -4.72 1.87 3.31
N PHE A 113 -5.26 1.61 4.49
CA PHE A 113 -6.05 0.42 4.78
C PHE A 113 -7.53 0.80 4.78
N GLY A 114 -8.30 0.29 3.80
CA GLY A 114 -9.74 0.27 3.88
C GLY A 114 -10.21 -0.76 4.90
N TYR A 115 -11.34 -0.50 5.57
CA TYR A 115 -11.96 -1.45 6.46
C TYR A 115 -13.48 -1.34 6.48
N HIS A 116 -14.14 -2.39 6.87
CA HIS A 116 -15.60 -2.47 6.93
C HIS A 116 -16.08 -3.31 8.12
N CYS A 117 -17.36 -3.19 8.45
CA CYS A 117 -18.05 -4.17 9.27
C CYS A 117 -18.57 -5.28 8.37
N GLU A 118 -18.25 -6.54 8.65
CA GLU A 118 -18.65 -7.68 7.80
C GLU A 118 -20.16 -7.82 7.62
N ILE A 119 -20.98 -7.35 8.60
CA ILE A 119 -22.45 -7.38 8.52
C ILE A 119 -22.97 -6.14 7.77
N HIS A 120 -22.38 -4.96 7.99
CA HIS A 120 -22.96 -3.68 7.58
C HIS A 120 -22.16 -2.95 6.50
N GLY A 121 -21.07 -3.54 5.98
CA GLY A 121 -20.25 -2.93 4.93
C GLY A 121 -21.06 -2.58 3.67
N SER A 122 -21.97 -3.47 3.25
CA SER A 122 -22.87 -3.22 2.12
C SER A 122 -23.89 -2.09 2.37
N MET A 123 -24.08 -1.69 3.63
CA MET A 123 -24.91 -0.55 4.05
C MET A 123 -24.10 0.73 4.28
N GLY A 124 -22.82 0.73 3.94
CA GLY A 124 -21.94 1.90 4.03
C GLY A 124 -21.15 2.01 5.35
N MET A 125 -21.13 0.96 6.19
CA MET A 125 -20.27 0.94 7.38
C MET A 125 -18.82 0.59 6.99
N VAL A 126 -18.12 1.60 6.50
CA VAL A 126 -16.76 1.52 5.97
C VAL A 126 -15.88 2.63 6.54
N GLY A 127 -14.57 2.45 6.51
CA GLY A 127 -13.62 3.47 6.91
C GLY A 127 -12.23 3.28 6.31
N THR A 128 -11.31 4.19 6.62
CA THR A 128 -9.91 4.11 6.17
C THR A 128 -8.93 4.54 7.25
N ILE A 129 -7.78 3.88 7.28
CA ILE A 129 -6.59 4.28 8.02
C ILE A 129 -5.51 4.67 7.02
N VAL A 130 -5.12 5.95 6.99
CA VAL A 130 -3.97 6.43 6.23
C VAL A 130 -2.76 6.44 7.15
N VAL A 131 -1.71 5.72 6.81
CA VAL A 131 -0.48 5.68 7.59
C VAL A 131 0.54 6.63 6.99
N ASN A 132 0.92 7.67 7.73
CA ASN A 132 1.95 8.62 7.31
C ASN A 132 3.33 7.94 7.23
N GLY A 133 4.17 8.48 6.37
CA GLY A 133 5.56 8.06 6.20
C GLY A 133 5.79 7.31 4.90
N THR A 134 7.04 7.09 4.60
CA THR A 134 7.47 6.13 3.58
C THR A 134 7.61 4.77 4.24
N ALA A 135 7.19 3.71 3.58
CA ALA A 135 7.40 2.35 4.06
C ALA A 135 8.89 2.16 4.42
N THR A 136 9.19 2.20 5.72
CA THR A 136 10.54 1.93 6.24
C THR A 136 10.66 0.50 6.74
N GLY A 137 9.74 -0.37 6.32
CA GLY A 137 9.95 -1.81 6.40
C GLY A 137 11.21 -2.13 5.60
N THR A 138 12.08 -2.96 6.15
CA THR A 138 13.16 -3.55 5.34
C THR A 138 12.47 -4.32 4.22
N ASN A 139 12.55 -3.78 2.99
CA ASN A 139 12.05 -4.49 1.82
C ASN A 139 12.66 -5.89 1.83
N VAL A 140 11.83 -6.90 1.65
CA VAL A 140 12.33 -8.26 1.53
C VAL A 140 13.04 -8.45 0.19
N PRO A 141 14.08 -9.29 0.10
CA PRO A 141 14.78 -9.55 -1.14
C PRO A 141 13.84 -10.03 -2.24
N ILE A 142 13.88 -9.38 -3.41
CA ILE A 142 13.07 -9.77 -4.56
C ILE A 142 13.68 -11.05 -5.16
N THR A 143 12.97 -12.16 -5.03
CA THR A 143 13.36 -13.49 -5.51
C THR A 143 12.37 -14.00 -6.56
N PRO A 144 12.67 -15.09 -7.29
CA PRO A 144 11.71 -15.70 -8.23
C PRO A 144 10.32 -15.98 -7.61
N GLY A 145 10.25 -16.15 -6.28
CA GLY A 145 8.99 -16.32 -5.57
C GLY A 145 7.99 -15.15 -5.72
N PHE A 146 8.43 -13.96 -6.15
CA PHE A 146 7.54 -12.81 -6.40
C PHE A 146 6.91 -12.82 -7.80
N THR A 147 7.28 -13.76 -8.67
CA THR A 147 6.61 -13.95 -9.96
C THR A 147 5.14 -14.25 -9.78
N GLY A 148 4.29 -13.54 -10.52
CA GLY A 148 2.85 -13.72 -10.50
C GLY A 148 2.06 -12.45 -10.79
N ALA A 149 0.74 -12.53 -10.57
CA ALA A 149 -0.18 -11.43 -10.72
C ALA A 149 -0.39 -10.71 -9.39
N TRP A 150 -0.47 -9.39 -9.46
CA TRP A 150 -0.61 -8.48 -8.34
C TRP A 150 -1.65 -7.40 -8.66
N TYR A 151 -2.34 -6.89 -7.66
CA TYR A 151 -3.32 -5.83 -7.82
C TYR A 151 -3.51 -5.05 -6.52
N ASP A 152 -4.21 -3.93 -6.58
CA ASP A 152 -4.74 -3.23 -5.42
C ASP A 152 -6.23 -3.60 -5.25
N PRO A 153 -6.64 -4.22 -4.14
CA PRO A 153 -8.04 -4.55 -3.87
C PRO A 153 -8.98 -3.33 -3.92
N ASN A 154 -8.45 -2.14 -3.57
CA ASN A 154 -9.22 -0.89 -3.58
C ASN A 154 -9.33 -0.25 -4.98
N GLN A 155 -8.56 -0.75 -5.94
CA GLN A 155 -8.49 -0.24 -7.31
C GLN A 155 -8.71 -1.37 -8.33
N SER A 156 -9.75 -2.16 -8.12
CA SER A 156 -10.09 -3.29 -8.99
C SER A 156 -10.26 -2.84 -10.45
N GLY A 157 -9.65 -3.60 -11.37
CA GLY A 157 -9.53 -3.26 -12.79
C GLY A 157 -8.12 -2.86 -13.20
N HIS A 158 -7.27 -2.53 -12.22
CA HIS A 158 -5.82 -2.42 -12.41
C HIS A 158 -5.16 -3.73 -12.01
N GLY A 159 -4.13 -4.15 -12.75
CA GLY A 159 -3.37 -5.35 -12.42
C GLY A 159 -1.96 -5.28 -12.96
N ILE A 160 -1.02 -5.88 -12.22
CA ILE A 160 0.38 -5.94 -12.60
C ILE A 160 0.80 -7.40 -12.71
N PHE A 161 1.47 -7.73 -13.79
CA PHE A 161 2.17 -8.99 -13.95
C PHE A 161 3.64 -8.78 -13.68
N LEU A 162 4.21 -9.58 -12.79
CA LEU A 162 5.62 -9.55 -12.44
C LEU A 162 6.26 -10.90 -12.77
N GLU A 163 7.46 -10.86 -13.33
CA GLU A 163 8.29 -12.05 -13.52
C GLU A 163 9.74 -11.71 -13.16
N VAL A 164 10.26 -12.40 -12.15
CA VAL A 164 11.68 -12.31 -11.80
C VAL A 164 12.46 -13.21 -12.76
N ILE A 165 13.28 -12.59 -13.57
CA ILE A 165 14.06 -13.26 -14.62
C ILE A 165 15.55 -13.31 -14.26
N PRO A 166 16.36 -14.16 -14.93
CA PRO A 166 17.78 -14.27 -14.66
C PRO A 166 18.53 -12.94 -14.67
N ASN A 167 19.70 -12.91 -14.04
CA ASN A 167 20.60 -11.75 -13.94
C ASN A 167 20.08 -10.58 -13.11
N GLY A 168 19.23 -10.85 -12.11
CA GLY A 168 18.77 -9.81 -11.19
C GLY A 168 17.84 -8.80 -11.87
N GLN A 169 16.93 -9.27 -12.69
CA GLN A 169 16.00 -8.42 -13.42
C GLN A 169 14.54 -8.77 -13.07
N LEU A 170 13.68 -7.77 -13.19
CA LEU A 170 12.23 -7.88 -13.05
C LEU A 170 11.56 -7.42 -14.35
N LEU A 171 10.80 -8.31 -14.97
CA LEU A 171 9.81 -7.95 -15.99
C LEU A 171 8.53 -7.51 -15.28
N ALA A 172 8.01 -6.35 -15.65
CA ALA A 172 6.75 -5.84 -15.13
C ALA A 172 5.86 -5.34 -16.27
N TRP A 173 4.59 -5.74 -16.24
CA TRP A 173 3.53 -5.23 -17.11
C TRP A 173 2.36 -4.75 -16.28
N TRP A 174 1.98 -3.47 -16.44
CA TRP A 174 0.82 -2.87 -15.79
C TRP A 174 -0.33 -2.75 -16.79
N PHE A 175 -1.42 -3.42 -16.50
CA PHE A 175 -2.70 -3.32 -17.20
C PHE A 175 -3.60 -2.36 -16.41
N THR A 176 -4.03 -1.27 -17.05
CA THR A 176 -4.66 -0.14 -16.37
C THR A 176 -5.56 0.65 -17.33
N PHE A 177 -5.93 1.84 -16.91
CA PHE A 177 -6.67 2.81 -17.72
C PHE A 177 -5.87 4.10 -17.86
N ALA A 178 -5.98 4.71 -19.03
CA ALA A 178 -5.48 6.05 -19.26
C ALA A 178 -6.38 7.10 -18.55
N PRO A 179 -5.92 8.34 -18.36
CA PRO A 179 -6.71 9.41 -17.75
C PRO A 179 -8.05 9.69 -18.41
N ASP A 180 -8.21 9.34 -19.69
CA ASP A 180 -9.46 9.43 -20.46
C ASP A 180 -10.37 8.20 -20.30
N GLY A 181 -10.00 7.23 -19.45
CA GLY A 181 -10.74 6.00 -19.21
C GLY A 181 -10.52 4.89 -20.24
N THR A 182 -9.71 5.11 -21.28
CA THR A 182 -9.39 4.05 -22.24
C THR A 182 -8.42 3.04 -21.64
N GLN A 183 -8.50 1.78 -22.09
CA GLN A 183 -7.56 0.74 -21.65
C GLN A 183 -6.13 1.10 -22.04
N ALA A 184 -5.22 0.88 -21.10
CA ALA A 184 -3.81 1.11 -21.30
C ALA A 184 -2.99 -0.02 -20.69
N TRP A 185 -1.83 -0.27 -21.28
CA TRP A 185 -0.84 -1.18 -20.72
C TRP A 185 0.55 -0.68 -21.08
N PHE A 186 1.46 -0.86 -20.16
CA PHE A 186 2.86 -0.48 -20.34
C PHE A 186 3.74 -1.29 -19.38
N GLY A 187 4.99 -1.39 -19.70
CA GLY A 187 5.96 -2.15 -18.89
C GLY A 187 7.27 -2.31 -19.62
N ASN A 188 8.16 -3.02 -19.02
CA ASN A 188 9.48 -3.38 -19.54
C ASN A 188 10.19 -4.30 -18.54
N VAL A 189 11.46 -4.57 -18.81
CA VAL A 189 12.42 -5.20 -17.90
C VAL A 189 13.22 -4.12 -17.19
N GLY A 190 13.41 -4.27 -15.89
CA GLY A 190 14.22 -3.39 -15.06
C GLY A 190 15.18 -4.13 -14.14
N ALA A 191 16.10 -3.42 -13.51
CA ALA A 191 17.08 -4.01 -12.62
C ALA A 191 16.53 -4.14 -11.18
N ILE A 192 16.87 -5.23 -10.52
CA ILE A 192 16.68 -5.42 -9.08
C ILE A 192 17.94 -4.91 -8.38
N ASP A 193 17.76 -3.96 -7.48
CA ASP A 193 18.81 -3.47 -6.56
C ASP A 193 18.73 -4.29 -5.26
N THR A 194 19.72 -5.14 -5.04
CA THR A 194 19.80 -5.98 -3.84
C THR A 194 20.23 -5.22 -2.59
N ALA A 195 20.74 -4.00 -2.72
CA ALA A 195 21.12 -3.18 -1.57
C ALA A 195 19.88 -2.52 -0.93
N THR A 196 18.90 -2.14 -1.74
CA THR A 196 17.63 -1.54 -1.30
C THR A 196 16.46 -2.52 -1.34
N ASN A 197 16.66 -3.72 -1.93
CA ASN A 197 15.60 -4.70 -2.21
C ASN A 197 14.43 -4.09 -2.99
N THR A 198 14.74 -3.28 -4.01
CA THR A 198 13.77 -2.67 -4.91
C THR A 198 14.03 -3.06 -6.35
N ALA A 199 13.05 -2.95 -7.23
CA ALA A 199 13.23 -3.10 -8.65
C ALA A 199 12.75 -1.85 -9.37
N THR A 200 13.59 -1.27 -10.24
CA THR A 200 13.24 -0.09 -11.02
C THR A 200 13.09 -0.46 -12.49
N VAL A 201 11.91 -0.15 -13.05
CA VAL A 201 11.54 -0.42 -14.43
C VAL A 201 11.25 0.90 -15.14
N GLU A 202 11.99 1.19 -16.21
CA GLU A 202 11.62 2.24 -17.16
C GLU A 202 10.49 1.69 -18.04
N ALA A 203 9.25 2.11 -17.79
CA ALA A 203 8.08 1.58 -18.47
C ALA A 203 7.92 2.19 -19.86
N LEU A 204 7.72 1.33 -20.86
CA LEU A 204 7.47 1.71 -22.25
C LEU A 204 6.01 1.46 -22.59
N LYS A 205 5.40 2.40 -23.33
CA LYS A 205 4.03 2.29 -23.82
C LYS A 205 4.02 2.18 -25.33
N ALA A 206 3.66 1.00 -25.87
CA ALA A 206 3.59 0.79 -27.31
C ALA A 206 2.47 1.63 -27.96
N GLN A 207 2.77 2.17 -29.14
CA GLN A 207 1.88 3.00 -29.94
C GLN A 207 2.02 2.67 -31.43
N GLY A 208 1.03 3.03 -32.26
CA GLY A 208 1.08 2.90 -33.72
C GLY A 208 0.82 1.49 -34.25
N GLY A 209 0.46 0.54 -33.38
CA GLY A 209 0.07 -0.79 -33.81
C GLY A 209 -1.29 -0.85 -34.47
N ALA A 210 -1.54 -1.89 -35.24
CA ALA A 210 -2.83 -2.21 -35.82
C ALA A 210 -3.16 -3.69 -35.59
N TRP A 211 -4.46 -4.03 -35.65
CA TRP A 211 -4.87 -5.44 -35.59
C TRP A 211 -4.43 -6.20 -36.85
N ILE A 212 -4.01 -7.44 -36.70
CA ILE A 212 -3.77 -8.34 -37.82
C ILE A 212 -5.05 -8.50 -38.67
N PRO A 213 -4.96 -8.57 -40.03
CA PRO A 213 -3.73 -8.72 -40.83
C PRO A 213 -3.05 -7.40 -41.23
N ASN A 214 -3.54 -6.25 -40.77
CA ASN A 214 -3.03 -4.93 -41.18
C ASN A 214 -1.86 -4.45 -40.31
N PHE A 215 -1.26 -5.33 -39.50
CA PHE A 215 -0.12 -5.02 -38.64
C PHE A 215 1.13 -4.72 -39.48
N ASN A 216 1.77 -3.59 -39.17
CA ASN A 216 3.08 -3.24 -39.71
C ASN A 216 4.01 -2.82 -38.57
N ALA A 217 5.04 -3.63 -38.30
CA ALA A 217 5.99 -3.39 -37.24
C ALA A 217 6.73 -2.04 -37.36
N ALA A 218 6.92 -1.53 -38.57
CA ALA A 218 7.56 -0.22 -38.80
C ALA A 218 6.76 0.97 -38.25
N ASN A 219 5.47 0.78 -38.01
CA ASN A 219 4.61 1.82 -37.43
C ASN A 219 4.60 1.79 -35.88
N VAL A 220 5.17 0.74 -35.27
CA VAL A 220 5.17 0.60 -33.82
C VAL A 220 6.31 1.39 -33.22
N THR A 221 6.00 2.25 -32.28
CA THR A 221 6.96 2.95 -31.44
C THR A 221 6.73 2.58 -29.96
N GLN A 222 7.76 2.69 -29.16
CA GLN A 222 7.72 2.36 -27.72
C GLN A 222 8.31 3.52 -26.90
N PRO A 223 7.67 4.70 -26.87
CA PRO A 223 8.15 5.79 -26.05
C PRO A 223 8.13 5.45 -24.59
N VAL A 224 9.03 6.08 -23.82
CA VAL A 224 9.05 6.00 -22.36
C VAL A 224 7.76 6.61 -21.82
N TRP A 225 7.05 5.82 -21.01
CA TRP A 225 5.88 6.29 -20.26
C TRP A 225 6.32 6.93 -18.94
N GLY A 226 7.31 6.36 -18.28
CA GLY A 226 7.81 6.81 -16.99
C GLY A 226 8.58 5.72 -16.26
N SER A 227 8.67 5.84 -14.94
CA SER A 227 9.33 4.88 -14.07
C SER A 227 8.35 4.18 -13.13
N LEU A 228 8.62 2.90 -12.87
CA LEU A 228 7.95 2.07 -11.86
C LEU A 228 9.02 1.58 -10.88
N VAL A 229 8.81 1.77 -9.59
CA VAL A 229 9.70 1.25 -8.53
C VAL A 229 8.90 0.29 -7.66
N PHE A 230 9.29 -0.96 -7.66
CA PHE A 230 8.66 -2.03 -6.90
C PHE A 230 9.41 -2.29 -5.61
N SER A 231 8.68 -2.49 -4.52
CA SER A 231 9.16 -2.94 -3.22
C SER A 231 8.16 -3.90 -2.60
N PHE A 232 8.63 -4.83 -1.76
CA PHE A 232 7.77 -5.81 -1.11
C PHE A 232 8.10 -5.87 0.37
N THR A 233 7.08 -5.92 1.20
CA THR A 233 7.20 -6.04 2.67
C THR A 233 7.15 -7.49 3.12
N ASP A 234 6.46 -8.33 2.35
CA ASP A 234 6.35 -9.79 2.55
C ASP A 234 5.95 -10.48 1.24
N CYS A 235 5.67 -11.76 1.30
CA CYS A 235 5.32 -12.58 0.14
C CYS A 235 4.02 -12.21 -0.56
N ASN A 236 3.14 -11.49 0.10
CA ASN A 236 1.78 -11.20 -0.37
C ASN A 236 1.52 -9.70 -0.52
N HIS A 237 2.39 -8.85 0.04
CA HIS A 237 2.21 -7.41 0.04
C HIS A 237 3.43 -6.69 -0.51
N GLY A 238 3.16 -5.67 -1.30
CA GLY A 238 4.17 -4.82 -1.90
C GLY A 238 3.58 -3.47 -2.29
N ARG A 239 4.36 -2.73 -3.05
CA ARG A 239 4.01 -1.40 -3.53
C ARG A 239 4.70 -1.14 -4.86
N VAL A 240 4.03 -0.43 -5.74
CA VAL A 240 4.63 0.22 -6.89
C VAL A 240 4.50 1.73 -6.74
N ASP A 241 5.63 2.42 -6.71
CA ASP A 241 5.69 3.88 -6.87
C ASP A 241 5.90 4.17 -8.35
N PHE A 242 5.10 5.10 -8.90
CA PHE A 242 5.18 5.45 -10.31
C PHE A 242 5.35 6.94 -10.51
N ASN A 243 6.07 7.28 -11.58
CA ASN A 243 6.24 8.67 -12.02
C ASN A 243 6.23 8.70 -13.55
N SER A 244 5.14 9.20 -14.12
CA SER A 244 4.98 9.30 -15.57
C SER A 244 5.57 10.59 -16.11
N SER A 245 6.29 10.47 -17.23
CA SER A 245 6.72 11.62 -18.05
C SER A 245 5.65 12.08 -19.04
N VAL A 246 4.54 11.34 -19.16
CA VAL A 246 3.46 11.64 -20.08
C VAL A 246 2.44 12.56 -19.42
N ALA A 247 2.10 13.66 -20.07
CA ALA A 247 1.14 14.64 -19.56
C ALA A 247 -0.22 13.98 -19.22
N GLY A 248 -0.78 14.36 -18.08
CA GLY A 248 -2.08 13.87 -17.60
C GLY A 248 -2.01 12.60 -16.74
N TRP A 249 -0.89 11.88 -16.71
CA TRP A 249 -0.76 10.65 -15.90
C TRP A 249 -0.28 10.91 -14.48
N GLY A 250 0.65 11.83 -14.27
CA GLY A 250 1.14 12.22 -12.95
C GLY A 250 2.07 11.20 -12.28
N GLN A 251 2.15 11.30 -10.96
CA GLN A 251 2.94 10.43 -10.10
C GLN A 251 2.10 9.97 -8.91
N GLY A 252 2.46 8.84 -8.32
CA GLY A 252 1.75 8.28 -7.17
C GLY A 252 2.27 6.90 -6.81
N HIS A 253 1.43 6.15 -6.13
CA HIS A 253 1.71 4.76 -5.82
C HIS A 253 0.43 3.93 -5.89
N MET A 254 0.61 2.62 -5.94
CA MET A 254 -0.44 1.63 -5.78
C MET A 254 0.09 0.53 -4.85
N ASP A 255 -0.67 0.22 -3.81
CA ASP A 255 -0.38 -0.90 -2.93
C ASP A 255 -0.69 -2.20 -3.65
N LEU A 256 0.11 -3.23 -3.41
CA LEU A 256 0.03 -4.47 -4.13
C LEU A 256 -0.28 -5.63 -3.20
N THR A 257 -1.34 -6.33 -3.51
CA THR A 257 -1.70 -7.63 -2.94
C THR A 257 -1.52 -8.71 -4.00
N ARG A 258 -0.94 -9.84 -3.61
CA ARG A 258 -0.71 -10.96 -4.52
C ARG A 258 -2.02 -11.65 -4.89
N ILE A 259 -2.20 -11.95 -6.18
CA ILE A 259 -3.31 -12.78 -6.68
C ILE A 259 -2.84 -14.22 -6.88
N THR A 260 -1.66 -14.41 -7.50
CA THR A 260 -1.18 -15.74 -7.87
C THR A 260 0.24 -15.98 -7.39
N GLN A 261 0.52 -17.22 -7.05
CA GLN A 261 1.87 -17.74 -6.77
C GLN A 261 2.15 -18.88 -7.73
N ILE A 262 3.35 -18.89 -8.32
CA ILE A 262 3.78 -19.99 -9.16
C ILE A 262 4.10 -21.18 -8.26
N ASP A 263 3.54 -22.34 -8.60
CA ASP A 263 3.84 -23.58 -7.89
C ASP A 263 5.34 -23.86 -7.92
N THR A 264 5.89 -24.36 -6.81
CA THR A 264 7.32 -24.63 -6.61
C THR A 264 8.22 -23.40 -6.40
N LEU A 265 7.75 -22.17 -6.60
CA LEU A 265 8.51 -20.97 -6.26
C LEU A 265 8.15 -20.48 -4.84
N SER A 266 9.11 -20.56 -3.95
CA SER A 266 8.94 -20.04 -2.58
C SER A 266 9.45 -18.60 -2.47
N CYS A 267 8.73 -17.82 -1.71
CA CYS A 267 9.15 -16.51 -1.25
C CYS A 267 10.10 -16.67 -0.04
N PRO A 268 11.01 -15.72 0.22
CA PRO A 268 11.94 -15.77 1.33
C PRO A 268 11.26 -15.83 2.69
#